data_5487d29c951f1bde71cf8e4091b8484f
#
_entry.id   5487d29c951f1bde71cf8e4091b8484f
#
_cell.length_a   1.000
_cell.length_b   1.000
_cell.length_c   1.000
_cell.angle_alpha   90.00
_cell.angle_beta   90.00
_cell.angle_gamma   90.00
#
_symmetry.space_group_name_H-M   'P 1'
#
loop_
_entity.id
_entity.type
_entity.pdbx_description
1 polymer ?
#
loop_
_entity_poly.entity_id
_entity_poly.type
_entity_poly.pdbx_seq_one_letter_code
_entity_poly.pdbx_strand_id
1 'polypeptide(L)'
;MKASENLQISAKEATLLQQLFQLQSQTPIEALTQFALQSTSFCDQMLNILFPKRRPPTITNPVIQQCVRQLGSDRAQLLFTASTIISIFNNRIKTPQFSKNIFWLDSLRRGFVAQTLAEELSYPNPYEAFIASFLSEIGTLILAIRQPHNSPLLANIRTRKSDIRFLTEKLLTGNTHTEEISSNGLSSLLPPRILQSILNKHQAYPLDNQQAFLTCIVSTATTIGDIAQAYPKKDVVQEAEKALRVLTFYHQDPISLEMIFTAAETSVSLIGQDLGLDTSFALDFGIISDINSLLDFLDTSQEELFESSSKQFEKRQDLICKIEQLRDSKTPYSLLLLNIDHFRQINLGYGFPTGDNLLHMLSQKMLRSMRSTDHISYIGQDDFLFLLPNTSITGGRIVGERLRSLIKSVYLTMGMQRIGCTASIGGVSIPEPEDETFALLWPQLLAQLKQAKNKGRNRVSWLKD
;
A
#
# COMPACT_ATOMS: atom_id res chain seq x y z
N MET A 1 -23.34 19.54 25.30
CA MET A 1 -22.17 18.68 25.18
C MET A 1 -22.40 17.42 26.03
N LYS A 2 -22.99 16.36 25.43
CA LYS A 2 -23.10 15.05 26.11
C LYS A 2 -21.85 14.25 25.72
N ALA A 3 -21.24 13.69 26.75
CA ALA A 3 -19.98 12.96 26.70
C ALA A 3 -19.97 11.87 25.63
N SER A 4 -18.83 11.74 25.01
CA SER A 4 -18.38 10.66 24.17
C SER A 4 -18.90 9.31 24.65
N GLU A 5 -19.84 8.69 23.92
CA GLU A 5 -20.02 7.26 24.02
C GLU A 5 -18.70 6.63 23.53
N ASN A 6 -17.83 6.29 24.47
CA ASN A 6 -16.61 5.55 24.19
C ASN A 6 -17.01 4.26 23.47
N LEU A 7 -16.25 3.88 22.45
CA LEU A 7 -16.36 2.57 21.82
C LEU A 7 -16.04 1.50 22.86
N GLN A 8 -17.03 1.14 23.67
CA GLN A 8 -16.85 0.11 24.71
C GLN A 8 -16.88 -1.27 24.04
N ILE A 9 -15.70 -1.85 23.91
CA ILE A 9 -15.54 -3.27 23.54
C ILE A 9 -15.73 -4.09 24.81
N SER A 10 -16.69 -4.98 24.83
CA SER A 10 -16.94 -5.84 25.99
C SER A 10 -15.78 -6.82 26.19
N ALA A 11 -15.61 -7.34 27.41
CA ALA A 11 -14.54 -8.30 27.72
C ALA A 11 -14.61 -9.54 26.80
N LYS A 12 -15.82 -10.02 26.46
CA LYS A 12 -16.02 -11.14 25.54
C LYS A 12 -15.54 -10.80 24.12
N GLU A 13 -15.90 -9.62 23.60
CA GLU A 13 -15.46 -9.17 22.27
C GLU A 13 -13.94 -8.95 22.24
N ALA A 14 -13.36 -8.41 23.31
CA ALA A 14 -11.92 -8.23 23.43
C ALA A 14 -11.17 -9.57 23.38
N THR A 15 -11.66 -10.58 24.10
CA THR A 15 -11.09 -11.94 24.06
C THR A 15 -11.17 -12.55 22.68
N LEU A 16 -12.32 -12.41 21.99
CA LEU A 16 -12.48 -12.90 20.62
C LEU A 16 -11.52 -12.23 19.64
N LEU A 17 -11.36 -10.91 19.73
CA LEU A 17 -10.43 -10.17 18.88
C LEU A 17 -8.98 -10.58 19.14
N GLN A 18 -8.57 -10.73 20.41
CA GLN A 18 -7.21 -11.17 20.75
C GLN A 18 -6.91 -12.57 20.18
N GLN A 19 -7.85 -13.50 20.31
CA GLN A 19 -7.70 -14.85 19.77
C GLN A 19 -7.63 -14.81 18.23
N LEU A 20 -8.46 -14.01 17.58
CA LEU A 20 -8.50 -13.84 16.13
C LEU A 20 -7.15 -13.33 15.60
N PHE A 21 -6.55 -12.34 16.27
CA PHE A 21 -5.27 -11.77 15.86
C PHE A 21 -4.06 -12.71 16.11
N GLN A 22 -4.25 -13.80 16.84
CA GLN A 22 -3.23 -14.85 17.03
C GLN A 22 -3.29 -15.94 15.95
N LEU A 23 -4.33 -15.96 15.10
CA LEU A 23 -4.42 -16.90 14.00
C LEU A 23 -3.29 -16.64 12.99
N GLN A 24 -2.76 -17.71 12.43
CA GLN A 24 -1.71 -17.67 11.41
C GLN A 24 -2.23 -18.29 10.11
N SER A 25 -1.56 -18.04 9.01
CA SER A 25 -1.79 -18.80 7.78
C SER A 25 -1.67 -20.31 8.12
N GLN A 26 -2.65 -21.10 7.69
CA GLN A 26 -2.76 -22.54 8.00
C GLN A 26 -3.11 -22.89 9.46
N THR A 27 -3.97 -22.08 10.09
CA THR A 27 -4.51 -22.45 11.41
C THR A 27 -5.23 -23.80 11.35
N PRO A 28 -4.94 -24.74 12.30
CA PRO A 28 -5.58 -26.05 12.32
C PRO A 28 -7.11 -25.98 12.43
N ILE A 29 -7.80 -26.90 11.75
CA ILE A 29 -9.28 -26.96 11.72
C ILE A 29 -9.87 -27.05 13.13
N GLU A 30 -9.21 -27.77 14.03
CA GLU A 30 -9.63 -27.92 15.44
C GLU A 30 -9.62 -26.56 16.16
N ALA A 31 -8.58 -25.76 15.96
CA ALA A 31 -8.49 -24.43 16.56
C ALA A 31 -9.56 -23.50 15.97
N LEU A 32 -9.74 -23.48 14.65
CA LEU A 32 -10.79 -22.70 13.99
C LEU A 32 -12.19 -23.11 14.48
N THR A 33 -12.42 -24.41 14.70
CA THR A 33 -13.69 -24.92 15.23
C THR A 33 -13.96 -24.40 16.63
N GLN A 34 -12.95 -24.40 17.50
CA GLN A 34 -13.09 -23.91 18.88
C GLN A 34 -13.38 -22.39 18.90
N PHE A 35 -12.71 -21.60 18.06
CA PHE A 35 -13.00 -20.18 17.93
C PHE A 35 -14.41 -19.93 17.37
N ALA A 36 -14.80 -20.69 16.35
CA ALA A 36 -16.11 -20.58 15.72
C ALA A 36 -17.26 -20.76 16.74
N LEU A 37 -17.14 -21.73 17.64
CA LEU A 37 -18.15 -21.98 18.67
C LEU A 37 -18.33 -20.82 19.68
N GLN A 38 -17.35 -19.93 19.78
CA GLN A 38 -17.44 -18.74 20.64
C GLN A 38 -18.16 -17.58 19.95
N SER A 39 -18.30 -17.60 18.60
CA SER A 39 -18.93 -16.57 17.78
C SER A 39 -20.25 -17.08 17.17
N THR A 40 -21.38 -16.70 17.78
CA THR A 40 -22.70 -17.06 17.25
C THR A 40 -22.92 -16.50 15.84
N SER A 41 -22.47 -15.29 15.57
CA SER A 41 -22.57 -14.64 14.25
C SER A 41 -21.87 -15.47 13.17
N PHE A 42 -20.67 -15.94 13.43
CA PHE A 42 -19.93 -16.78 12.48
C PHE A 42 -20.59 -18.14 12.27
N CYS A 43 -21.04 -18.81 13.35
CA CYS A 43 -21.77 -20.06 13.25
C CYS A 43 -23.02 -19.91 12.38
N ASP A 44 -23.80 -18.86 12.61
CA ASP A 44 -25.01 -18.58 11.82
C ASP A 44 -24.67 -18.34 10.34
N GLN A 45 -23.62 -17.64 10.03
CA GLN A 45 -23.18 -17.42 8.64
C GLN A 45 -22.74 -18.71 7.96
N MET A 46 -21.86 -19.51 8.59
CA MET A 46 -21.47 -20.81 8.03
C MET A 46 -22.67 -21.70 7.73
N LEU A 47 -23.60 -21.74 8.67
CA LEU A 47 -24.81 -22.54 8.49
C LEU A 47 -25.71 -22.00 7.37
N ASN A 48 -25.80 -20.71 7.20
CA ASN A 48 -26.53 -20.11 6.07
C ASN A 48 -25.89 -20.45 4.72
N ILE A 49 -24.55 -20.46 4.63
CA ILE A 49 -23.81 -20.79 3.41
C ILE A 49 -24.00 -22.27 3.06
N LEU A 50 -23.82 -23.16 4.03
CA LEU A 50 -23.81 -24.60 3.77
C LEU A 50 -25.18 -25.25 3.83
N PHE A 51 -26.11 -24.70 4.58
CA PHE A 51 -27.48 -25.23 4.78
C PHE A 51 -28.55 -24.16 4.56
N PRO A 52 -28.63 -23.53 3.37
CA PRO A 52 -29.56 -22.42 3.12
C PRO A 52 -31.02 -22.82 3.22
N LYS A 53 -31.35 -24.10 2.98
CA LYS A 53 -32.74 -24.62 2.99
C LYS A 53 -33.13 -25.38 4.27
N ARG A 54 -32.19 -25.95 5.01
CA ARG A 54 -32.47 -26.77 6.15
C ARG A 54 -31.32 -26.78 7.14
N ARG A 55 -31.42 -25.95 8.16
CA ARG A 55 -30.41 -25.91 9.25
C ARG A 55 -30.41 -27.20 10.08
N PRO A 56 -29.23 -27.65 10.55
CA PRO A 56 -29.18 -28.74 11.55
C PRO A 56 -29.88 -28.32 12.83
N PRO A 57 -30.58 -29.27 13.52
CA PRO A 57 -31.40 -28.97 14.70
C PRO A 57 -30.56 -28.48 15.89
N THR A 58 -29.31 -28.88 15.97
CA THR A 58 -28.36 -28.47 17.02
C THR A 58 -26.99 -28.17 16.45
N ILE A 59 -26.41 -27.09 16.95
CA ILE A 59 -25.04 -26.66 16.57
C ILE A 59 -24.10 -27.41 17.57
N THR A 60 -23.42 -28.43 17.08
CA THR A 60 -22.44 -29.20 17.84
C THR A 60 -21.05 -29.07 17.27
N ASN A 61 -20.03 -29.37 18.07
CA ASN A 61 -18.64 -29.34 17.62
C ASN A 61 -18.39 -30.12 16.30
N PRO A 62 -18.89 -31.38 16.14
CA PRO A 62 -18.76 -32.11 14.87
C PRO A 62 -19.40 -31.43 13.68
N VAL A 63 -20.55 -30.77 13.85
CA VAL A 63 -21.23 -30.02 12.76
C VAL A 63 -20.36 -28.86 12.32
N ILE A 64 -19.85 -28.04 13.25
CA ILE A 64 -18.97 -26.92 12.92
C ILE A 64 -17.68 -27.40 12.30
N GLN A 65 -17.07 -28.45 12.79
CA GLN A 65 -15.87 -29.05 12.23
C GLN A 65 -16.09 -29.53 10.79
N GLN A 66 -17.24 -30.13 10.50
CA GLN A 66 -17.61 -30.52 9.14
C GLN A 66 -17.82 -29.29 8.25
N CYS A 67 -18.42 -28.20 8.75
CA CYS A 67 -18.58 -26.96 8.04
C CYS A 67 -17.24 -26.33 7.68
N VAL A 68 -16.30 -26.27 8.62
CA VAL A 68 -14.94 -25.73 8.36
C VAL A 68 -14.21 -26.58 7.30
N ARG A 69 -14.34 -27.92 7.34
CA ARG A 69 -13.76 -28.80 6.32
C ARG A 69 -14.36 -28.58 4.93
N GLN A 70 -15.68 -28.36 4.85
CA GLN A 70 -16.35 -28.12 3.55
C GLN A 70 -16.03 -26.77 2.95
N LEU A 71 -15.85 -25.73 3.76
CA LEU A 71 -15.44 -24.40 3.31
C LEU A 71 -13.96 -24.34 2.95
N GLY A 72 -13.13 -25.20 3.55
CA GLY A 72 -11.69 -25.07 3.58
C GLY A 72 -11.22 -24.15 4.71
N SER A 73 -10.03 -24.43 5.27
CA SER A 73 -9.49 -23.69 6.43
C SER A 73 -9.34 -22.21 6.16
N ASP A 74 -8.78 -21.82 5.01
CA ASP A 74 -8.47 -20.43 4.69
C ASP A 74 -9.74 -19.59 4.52
N ARG A 75 -10.74 -20.10 3.77
CA ARG A 75 -12.03 -19.43 3.62
C ARG A 75 -12.78 -19.34 4.94
N ALA A 76 -12.77 -20.40 5.75
CA ALA A 76 -13.41 -20.39 7.06
C ALA A 76 -12.73 -19.37 8.00
N GLN A 77 -11.40 -19.27 7.96
CA GLN A 77 -10.63 -18.31 8.74
C GLN A 77 -10.93 -16.87 8.36
N LEU A 78 -10.97 -16.57 7.07
CA LEU A 78 -11.31 -15.24 6.55
C LEU A 78 -12.74 -14.83 6.92
N LEU A 79 -13.71 -15.76 6.75
CA LEU A 79 -15.09 -15.55 7.15
C LEU A 79 -15.23 -15.32 8.65
N PHE A 80 -14.55 -16.11 9.48
CA PHE A 80 -14.54 -15.93 10.93
C PHE A 80 -14.02 -14.55 11.32
N THR A 81 -12.90 -14.14 10.71
CA THR A 81 -12.29 -12.85 10.95
C THR A 81 -13.21 -11.69 10.58
N ALA A 82 -13.65 -11.67 9.33
CA ALA A 82 -14.48 -10.60 8.82
C ALA A 82 -15.85 -10.54 9.55
N SER A 83 -16.53 -11.68 9.73
CA SER A 83 -17.82 -11.72 10.40
C SER A 83 -17.78 -11.25 11.85
N THR A 84 -16.72 -11.63 12.58
CA THR A 84 -16.53 -11.24 13.97
C THR A 84 -16.31 -9.73 14.08
N ILE A 85 -15.41 -9.18 13.27
CA ILE A 85 -15.12 -7.74 13.27
C ILE A 85 -16.34 -6.95 12.82
N ILE A 86 -16.97 -7.33 11.71
CA ILE A 86 -18.18 -6.69 11.19
C ILE A 86 -19.29 -6.69 12.25
N SER A 87 -19.53 -7.81 12.91
CA SER A 87 -20.57 -7.94 13.97
C SER A 87 -20.31 -6.99 15.13
N ILE A 88 -19.06 -6.91 15.60
CA ILE A 88 -18.67 -6.02 16.71
C ILE A 88 -18.97 -4.56 16.38
N PHE A 89 -18.64 -4.10 15.20
CA PHE A 89 -18.78 -2.69 14.83
C PHE A 89 -20.15 -2.32 14.27
N ASN A 90 -20.81 -3.18 13.48
CA ASN A 90 -22.09 -2.90 12.85
C ASN A 90 -23.20 -2.53 13.85
N ASN A 91 -23.20 -3.16 15.01
CA ASN A 91 -24.20 -2.91 16.06
C ASN A 91 -24.05 -1.51 16.68
N ARG A 92 -22.91 -0.86 16.49
CA ARG A 92 -22.59 0.48 17.00
C ARG A 92 -22.86 1.60 16.01
N ILE A 93 -23.02 1.28 14.73
CA ILE A 93 -23.31 2.25 13.69
C ILE A 93 -24.82 2.52 13.66
N LYS A 94 -25.23 3.68 14.18
CA LYS A 94 -26.63 4.10 14.23
C LYS A 94 -27.02 5.07 13.12
N THR A 95 -26.09 5.47 12.24
CA THR A 95 -26.28 6.52 11.24
C THR A 95 -26.70 5.93 9.90
N PRO A 96 -27.92 6.20 9.40
CA PRO A 96 -28.37 5.69 8.10
C PRO A 96 -27.55 6.19 6.91
N GLN A 97 -26.95 7.39 7.01
CA GLN A 97 -26.17 8.01 5.95
C GLN A 97 -24.78 7.38 5.77
N PHE A 98 -24.34 6.53 6.71
CA PHE A 98 -23.08 5.79 6.57
C PHE A 98 -23.37 4.44 5.92
N SER A 99 -22.89 4.24 4.69
CA SER A 99 -23.05 2.97 3.98
C SER A 99 -22.12 1.91 4.56
N LYS A 100 -22.66 1.09 5.48
CA LYS A 100 -21.93 -0.06 6.07
C LYS A 100 -21.47 -1.03 5.00
N ASN A 101 -22.33 -1.28 4.02
CA ASN A 101 -22.03 -2.23 2.94
C ASN A 101 -20.80 -1.79 2.14
N ILE A 102 -20.78 -0.57 1.66
CA ILE A 102 -19.64 -0.03 0.91
C ILE A 102 -18.38 -0.02 1.77
N PHE A 103 -18.47 0.40 3.04
CA PHE A 103 -17.33 0.43 3.94
C PHE A 103 -16.67 -0.96 4.09
N TRP A 104 -17.48 -2.00 4.31
CA TRP A 104 -16.97 -3.35 4.52
C TRP A 104 -16.47 -4.01 3.23
N LEU A 105 -17.13 -3.75 2.09
CA LEU A 105 -16.60 -4.19 0.79
C LEU A 105 -15.22 -3.59 0.50
N ASP A 106 -15.06 -2.30 0.77
CA ASP A 106 -13.76 -1.64 0.59
C ASP A 106 -12.70 -2.13 1.58
N SER A 107 -13.12 -2.46 2.81
CA SER A 107 -12.23 -3.06 3.79
C SER A 107 -11.78 -4.46 3.37
N LEU A 108 -12.70 -5.29 2.85
CA LEU A 108 -12.38 -6.58 2.26
C LEU A 108 -11.42 -6.44 1.07
N ARG A 109 -11.70 -5.50 0.17
CA ARG A 109 -10.87 -5.21 -1.00
C ARG A 109 -9.43 -4.92 -0.61
N ARG A 110 -9.21 -3.99 0.32
CA ARG A 110 -7.88 -3.69 0.83
C ARG A 110 -7.22 -4.90 1.48
N GLY A 111 -7.98 -5.68 2.25
CA GLY A 111 -7.50 -6.91 2.85
C GLY A 111 -7.02 -7.91 1.81
N PHE A 112 -7.81 -8.18 0.77
CA PHE A 112 -7.44 -9.13 -0.28
C PHE A 112 -6.32 -8.61 -1.18
N VAL A 113 -6.30 -7.34 -1.52
CA VAL A 113 -5.14 -6.73 -2.22
C VAL A 113 -3.87 -6.94 -1.41
N ALA A 114 -3.89 -6.71 -0.10
CA ALA A 114 -2.72 -6.91 0.76
C ALA A 114 -2.32 -8.38 0.87
N GLN A 115 -3.28 -9.29 0.95
CA GLN A 115 -3.02 -10.73 0.99
C GLN A 115 -2.35 -11.18 -0.30
N THR A 116 -2.90 -10.83 -1.46
CA THR A 116 -2.35 -11.18 -2.78
C THR A 116 -0.94 -10.61 -2.94
N LEU A 117 -0.73 -9.33 -2.57
CA LEU A 117 0.62 -8.74 -2.59
C LEU A 117 1.59 -9.48 -1.66
N ALA A 118 1.15 -9.89 -0.48
CA ALA A 118 1.96 -10.62 0.47
C ALA A 118 2.35 -12.02 -0.04
N GLU A 119 1.42 -12.71 -0.71
CA GLU A 119 1.64 -14.02 -1.34
C GLU A 119 2.65 -13.89 -2.48
N GLU A 120 2.44 -12.96 -3.42
CA GLU A 120 3.34 -12.71 -4.55
C GLU A 120 4.75 -12.29 -4.10
N LEU A 121 4.84 -11.50 -3.05
CA LEU A 121 6.11 -11.02 -2.50
C LEU A 121 6.73 -11.99 -1.48
N SER A 122 6.19 -13.20 -1.33
CA SER A 122 6.66 -14.20 -0.37
C SER A 122 6.77 -13.68 1.07
N TYR A 123 5.83 -12.81 1.48
CA TYR A 123 5.75 -12.35 2.86
C TYR A 123 5.33 -13.52 3.77
N PRO A 124 6.01 -13.74 4.92
CA PRO A 124 5.83 -14.96 5.73
C PRO A 124 4.40 -15.20 6.24
N ASN A 125 3.60 -14.16 6.39
CA ASN A 125 2.23 -14.27 6.91
C ASN A 125 1.23 -13.41 6.11
N PRO A 126 0.75 -13.87 4.94
CA PRO A 126 -0.23 -13.14 4.13
C PRO A 126 -1.52 -12.81 4.88
N TYR A 127 -1.93 -13.65 5.82
CA TYR A 127 -3.10 -13.39 6.65
C TYR A 127 -2.92 -12.18 7.59
N GLU A 128 -1.72 -11.94 8.11
CA GLU A 128 -1.40 -10.74 8.88
C GLU A 128 -1.56 -9.48 8.02
N ALA A 129 -1.13 -9.53 6.75
CA ALA A 129 -1.30 -8.45 5.80
C ALA A 129 -2.78 -8.19 5.47
N PHE A 130 -3.57 -9.25 5.30
CA PHE A 130 -5.03 -9.14 5.16
C PHE A 130 -5.64 -8.39 6.35
N ILE A 131 -5.41 -8.84 7.59
CA ILE A 131 -5.98 -8.22 8.79
C ILE A 131 -5.56 -6.75 8.90
N ALA A 132 -4.29 -6.44 8.72
CA ALA A 132 -3.77 -5.08 8.85
C ALA A 132 -4.44 -4.14 7.84
N SER A 133 -4.62 -4.57 6.59
CA SER A 133 -5.27 -3.78 5.56
C SER A 133 -6.78 -3.74 5.68
N PHE A 134 -7.42 -4.82 6.09
CA PHE A 134 -8.85 -4.87 6.37
C PHE A 134 -9.24 -3.87 7.47
N LEU A 135 -8.41 -3.73 8.50
CA LEU A 135 -8.59 -2.80 9.61
C LEU A 135 -8.03 -1.39 9.34
N SER A 136 -7.37 -1.18 8.22
CA SER A 136 -6.64 0.06 7.96
C SER A 136 -7.48 1.34 8.06
N GLU A 137 -8.78 1.25 7.80
CA GLU A 137 -9.74 2.36 7.85
C GLU A 137 -10.68 2.30 9.06
N ILE A 138 -10.43 1.43 10.03
CA ILE A 138 -11.31 1.27 11.19
C ILE A 138 -11.45 2.56 12.02
N GLY A 139 -10.43 3.40 12.02
CA GLY A 139 -10.47 4.70 12.69
C GLY A 139 -11.49 5.66 12.06
N THR A 140 -11.68 5.63 10.74
CA THR A 140 -12.74 6.38 10.05
C THR A 140 -14.14 5.92 10.50
N LEU A 141 -14.31 4.61 10.66
CA LEU A 141 -15.55 4.05 11.20
C LEU A 141 -15.80 4.52 12.63
N ILE A 142 -14.78 4.55 13.48
CA ILE A 142 -14.89 5.02 14.86
C ILE A 142 -15.27 6.51 14.90
N LEU A 143 -14.64 7.34 14.04
CA LEU A 143 -15.03 8.75 13.89
C LEU A 143 -16.49 8.90 13.48
N ALA A 144 -16.96 8.10 12.51
CA ALA A 144 -18.35 8.11 12.06
C ALA A 144 -19.34 7.67 13.15
N ILE A 145 -18.97 6.72 14.00
CA ILE A 145 -19.77 6.27 15.15
C ILE A 145 -19.87 7.41 16.20
N ARG A 146 -18.77 8.08 16.48
CA ARG A 146 -18.71 9.17 17.48
C ARG A 146 -19.38 10.46 17.00
N GLN A 147 -19.30 10.71 15.70
CA GLN A 147 -19.80 11.93 15.07
C GLN A 147 -20.76 11.62 13.89
N PRO A 148 -21.96 11.10 14.20
CA PRO A 148 -22.89 10.65 13.16
C PRO A 148 -23.23 11.71 12.11
N HIS A 149 -23.32 12.99 12.50
CA HIS A 149 -23.65 14.10 11.60
C HIS A 149 -22.56 14.36 10.55
N ASN A 150 -21.31 14.04 10.85
CA ASN A 150 -20.17 14.24 9.96
C ASN A 150 -19.85 13.00 9.10
N SER A 151 -20.55 11.88 9.33
CA SER A 151 -20.24 10.61 8.68
C SER A 151 -20.27 10.65 7.14
N PRO A 152 -21.15 11.37 6.43
CA PRO A 152 -21.12 11.48 4.99
C PRO A 152 -19.87 12.21 4.47
N LEU A 153 -19.45 13.27 5.19
CA LEU A 153 -18.23 14.00 4.83
C LEU A 153 -16.99 13.16 5.07
N LEU A 154 -16.93 12.43 6.19
CA LEU A 154 -15.82 11.51 6.50
C LEU A 154 -15.68 10.41 5.42
N ALA A 155 -16.78 9.87 4.91
CA ALA A 155 -16.77 8.91 3.82
C ALA A 155 -16.16 9.52 2.53
N ASN A 156 -16.55 10.76 2.19
CA ASN A 156 -16.13 11.44 0.96
C ASN A 156 -14.66 11.89 0.97
N ILE A 157 -14.07 12.16 2.14
CA ILE A 157 -12.69 12.62 2.24
C ILE A 157 -11.68 11.47 2.32
N ARG A 158 -12.14 10.24 2.45
CA ARG A 158 -11.28 9.06 2.67
C ARG A 158 -10.25 8.85 1.56
N THR A 159 -10.63 9.11 0.31
CA THR A 159 -9.76 8.99 -0.87
C THR A 159 -8.98 10.26 -1.19
N ARG A 160 -9.04 11.29 -0.33
CA ARG A 160 -8.26 12.51 -0.50
C ARG A 160 -6.81 12.32 -0.03
N LYS A 161 -5.91 13.18 -0.52
CA LYS A 161 -4.52 13.21 -0.04
C LYS A 161 -4.48 13.29 1.48
N SER A 162 -3.54 12.58 2.10
CA SER A 162 -3.41 12.43 3.55
C SER A 162 -3.43 13.77 4.29
N ASP A 163 -2.74 14.79 3.77
CA ASP A 163 -2.67 16.12 4.41
C ASP A 163 -4.04 16.80 4.46
N ILE A 164 -4.78 16.77 3.33
CA ILE A 164 -6.13 17.35 3.24
C ILE A 164 -7.09 16.55 4.11
N ARG A 165 -6.97 15.23 4.08
CA ARG A 165 -7.79 14.32 4.86
C ARG A 165 -7.60 14.57 6.36
N PHE A 166 -6.37 14.55 6.86
CA PHE A 166 -6.06 14.77 8.28
C PHE A 166 -6.53 16.12 8.77
N LEU A 167 -6.30 17.18 7.99
CA LEU A 167 -6.78 18.52 8.34
C LEU A 167 -8.31 18.55 8.42
N THR A 168 -9.00 17.95 7.44
CA THR A 168 -10.46 17.95 7.40
C THR A 168 -11.07 17.11 8.52
N GLU A 169 -10.54 15.92 8.79
CA GLU A 169 -10.92 15.08 9.93
C GLU A 169 -10.78 15.85 11.25
N LYS A 170 -9.64 16.50 11.44
CA LYS A 170 -9.35 17.25 12.65
C LYS A 170 -10.26 18.46 12.84
N LEU A 171 -10.59 19.16 11.76
CA LEU A 171 -11.56 20.27 11.78
C LEU A 171 -12.99 19.80 12.08
N LEU A 172 -13.41 18.67 11.53
CA LEU A 172 -14.76 18.15 11.69
C LEU A 172 -14.98 17.46 13.04
N THR A 173 -13.99 16.75 13.56
CA THR A 173 -14.16 15.79 14.65
C THR A 173 -13.26 16.06 15.87
N GLY A 174 -12.24 16.89 15.72
CA GLY A 174 -11.22 17.11 16.71
C GLY A 174 -10.05 16.11 16.65
N ASN A 175 -10.21 14.96 15.98
CA ASN A 175 -9.22 13.92 15.88
C ASN A 175 -9.08 13.43 14.42
N THR A 176 -7.94 12.82 14.09
CA THR A 176 -7.76 12.06 12.87
C THR A 176 -8.14 10.58 13.07
N HIS A 177 -8.39 9.85 11.98
CA HIS A 177 -8.70 8.41 12.08
C HIS A 177 -7.55 7.61 12.71
N THR A 178 -6.29 8.01 12.54
CA THR A 178 -5.14 7.37 13.18
C THR A 178 -5.05 7.68 14.67
N GLU A 179 -5.35 8.92 15.08
CA GLU A 179 -5.44 9.31 16.50
C GLU A 179 -6.57 8.54 17.20
N GLU A 180 -7.68 8.30 16.51
CA GLU A 180 -8.80 7.51 17.06
C GLU A 180 -8.41 6.05 17.33
N ILE A 181 -7.65 5.39 16.46
CA ILE A 181 -7.18 4.04 16.71
C ILE A 181 -6.26 4.01 17.94
N SER A 182 -5.38 5.00 18.06
CA SER A 182 -4.41 5.07 19.17
C SER A 182 -5.07 5.38 20.52
N SER A 183 -6.11 6.19 20.54
CA SER A 183 -6.77 6.66 21.76
C SER A 183 -7.86 5.73 22.31
N ASN A 184 -8.26 4.74 21.53
CA ASN A 184 -9.31 3.76 21.92
C ASN A 184 -8.69 2.45 22.42
N GLY A 185 -9.45 1.72 23.23
CA GLY A 185 -9.06 0.41 23.73
C GLY A 185 -8.72 -0.63 22.64
N LEU A 186 -9.03 -0.35 21.35
CA LEU A 186 -8.66 -1.18 20.24
C LEU A 186 -7.13 -1.28 20.05
N SER A 187 -6.40 -0.20 20.33
CA SER A 187 -4.93 -0.20 20.25
C SER A 187 -4.26 -1.23 21.17
N SER A 188 -4.85 -1.49 22.33
CA SER A 188 -4.34 -2.52 23.28
C SER A 188 -4.68 -3.95 22.89
N LEU A 189 -5.61 -4.14 21.95
CA LEU A 189 -6.05 -5.47 21.48
C LEU A 189 -5.29 -5.90 20.22
N LEU A 190 -4.82 -4.94 19.42
CA LEU A 190 -4.11 -5.23 18.18
C LEU A 190 -2.65 -5.64 18.44
N PRO A 191 -2.13 -6.65 17.74
CA PRO A 191 -0.70 -6.93 17.74
C PRO A 191 0.11 -5.69 17.35
N PRO A 192 1.25 -5.42 18.01
CA PRO A 192 2.03 -4.20 17.77
C PRO A 192 2.41 -3.99 16.29
N ARG A 193 2.71 -5.07 15.57
CA ARG A 193 3.06 -5.03 14.13
C ARG A 193 1.90 -4.54 13.27
N ILE A 194 0.71 -5.08 13.50
CA ILE A 194 -0.52 -4.69 12.80
C ILE A 194 -0.85 -3.23 13.13
N LEU A 195 -0.86 -2.87 14.41
CA LEU A 195 -1.15 -1.51 14.85
C LEU A 195 -0.20 -0.49 14.20
N GLN A 196 1.10 -0.74 14.25
CA GLN A 196 2.08 0.16 13.64
C GLN A 196 1.94 0.27 12.13
N SER A 197 1.63 -0.82 11.44
CA SER A 197 1.40 -0.79 9.99
C SER A 197 0.19 0.06 9.63
N ILE A 198 -0.88 -0.02 10.40
CA ILE A 198 -2.08 0.80 10.22
C ILE A 198 -1.78 2.28 10.49
N LEU A 199 -1.10 2.60 11.58
CA LEU A 199 -0.80 3.98 11.96
C LEU A 199 0.17 4.66 10.98
N ASN A 200 1.10 3.90 10.43
CA ASN A 200 2.15 4.39 9.54
C ASN A 200 1.81 4.30 8.04
N LYS A 201 0.63 3.79 7.66
CA LYS A 201 0.25 3.58 6.24
C LYS A 201 0.32 4.84 5.36
N HIS A 202 0.13 6.02 5.94
CA HIS A 202 0.21 7.31 5.25
C HIS A 202 1.61 7.94 5.29
N GLN A 203 2.51 7.37 6.07
CA GLN A 203 3.90 7.79 6.07
C GLN A 203 4.60 7.10 4.92
N ALA A 204 5.42 7.84 4.15
CA ALA A 204 6.23 7.20 3.13
C ALA A 204 7.16 6.18 3.81
N TYR A 205 7.16 5.00 3.33
CA TYR A 205 7.84 3.76 3.70
C TYR A 205 8.83 3.86 4.88
N PRO A 206 8.51 3.25 6.05
CA PRO A 206 9.46 3.07 7.14
C PRO A 206 10.52 2.02 6.78
N LEU A 207 11.57 1.92 7.55
CA LEU A 207 12.85 1.48 7.06
C LEU A 207 13.49 0.29 7.68
N ASP A 208 12.88 -0.37 8.60
CA ASP A 208 13.52 -1.50 9.25
C ASP A 208 12.68 -2.77 9.18
N ASN A 209 13.28 -3.82 8.65
CA ASN A 209 12.88 -5.21 8.77
C ASN A 209 11.45 -5.57 8.27
N GLN A 210 10.94 -6.72 8.73
CA GLN A 210 9.60 -7.24 8.38
C GLN A 210 8.45 -6.30 8.73
N GLN A 211 8.62 -5.41 9.73
CA GLN A 211 7.63 -4.41 10.10
C GLN A 211 7.46 -3.36 9.01
N ALA A 212 8.55 -2.92 8.43
CA ALA A 212 8.55 -1.96 7.32
C ALA A 212 7.87 -2.56 6.09
N PHE A 213 8.16 -3.83 5.80
CA PHE A 213 7.60 -4.52 4.66
C PHE A 213 6.07 -4.66 4.78
N LEU A 214 5.56 -5.06 5.96
CA LEU A 214 4.12 -5.09 6.21
C LEU A 214 3.48 -3.71 6.03
N THR A 215 4.12 -2.64 6.53
CA THR A 215 3.61 -1.28 6.36
C THR A 215 3.56 -0.86 4.88
N CYS A 216 4.57 -1.24 4.09
CA CYS A 216 4.57 -1.00 2.65
C CYS A 216 3.43 -1.72 1.94
N ILE A 217 3.20 -3.00 2.27
CA ILE A 217 2.08 -3.78 1.74
C ILE A 217 0.75 -3.10 2.10
N VAL A 218 0.53 -2.73 3.36
CA VAL A 218 -0.70 -2.06 3.82
C VAL A 218 -0.91 -0.72 3.14
N SER A 219 0.14 0.08 2.99
CA SER A 219 0.09 1.37 2.29
C SER A 219 -0.28 1.22 0.82
N THR A 220 0.38 0.29 0.12
CA THR A 220 0.12 -0.01 -1.30
C THR A 220 -1.30 -0.56 -1.48
N ALA A 221 -1.72 -1.51 -0.64
CA ALA A 221 -3.06 -2.08 -0.69
C ALA A 221 -4.16 -1.04 -0.41
N THR A 222 -3.91 -0.07 0.48
CA THR A 222 -4.83 1.04 0.71
C THR A 222 -4.98 1.90 -0.56
N THR A 223 -3.88 2.23 -1.21
CA THR A 223 -3.88 3.04 -2.44
C THR A 223 -4.56 2.32 -3.61
N ILE A 224 -4.30 1.02 -3.78
CA ILE A 224 -4.96 0.20 -4.82
C ILE A 224 -6.46 0.05 -4.51
N GLY A 225 -6.81 -0.23 -3.25
CA GLY A 225 -8.22 -0.37 -2.84
C GLY A 225 -9.06 0.90 -3.03
N ASP A 226 -8.43 2.07 -2.97
CA ASP A 226 -9.09 3.35 -3.18
C ASP A 226 -9.51 3.60 -4.65
N ILE A 227 -8.99 2.82 -5.62
CA ILE A 227 -9.39 2.89 -7.04
C ILE A 227 -10.90 2.69 -7.16
N ALA A 228 -11.45 1.71 -6.45
CA ALA A 228 -12.87 1.37 -6.51
C ALA A 228 -13.81 2.53 -6.13
N GLN A 229 -13.36 3.43 -5.27
CA GLN A 229 -14.17 4.57 -4.83
C GLN A 229 -13.94 5.84 -5.65
N ALA A 230 -12.78 5.97 -6.22
CA ALA A 230 -12.37 7.18 -6.90
C ALA A 230 -12.51 7.09 -8.42
N TYR A 231 -12.95 5.93 -8.93
CA TYR A 231 -13.11 5.73 -10.38
C TYR A 231 -14.15 6.72 -10.98
N PRO A 232 -13.91 7.33 -12.18
CA PRO A 232 -12.78 7.11 -13.07
C PRO A 232 -11.69 8.20 -12.93
N LYS A 233 -10.99 8.30 -11.81
CA LYS A 233 -9.93 9.31 -11.64
C LYS A 233 -8.57 8.74 -12.02
N LYS A 234 -8.07 9.16 -13.19
CA LYS A 234 -6.73 8.85 -13.69
C LYS A 234 -5.64 8.99 -12.61
N ASP A 235 -5.70 10.03 -11.80
CA ASP A 235 -4.74 10.30 -10.72
C ASP A 235 -4.62 9.17 -9.69
N VAL A 236 -5.74 8.51 -9.36
CA VAL A 236 -5.77 7.46 -8.33
C VAL A 236 -5.16 6.17 -8.88
N VAL A 237 -5.45 5.84 -10.13
CA VAL A 237 -4.84 4.68 -10.82
C VAL A 237 -3.32 4.88 -10.94
N GLN A 238 -2.87 6.07 -11.32
CA GLN A 238 -1.43 6.39 -11.39
C GLN A 238 -0.72 6.28 -10.04
N GLU A 239 -1.34 6.73 -8.95
CA GLU A 239 -0.74 6.62 -7.61
C GLU A 239 -0.70 5.14 -7.16
N ALA A 240 -1.71 4.35 -7.51
CA ALA A 240 -1.74 2.92 -7.22
C ALA A 240 -0.66 2.16 -7.98
N GLU A 241 -0.52 2.42 -9.28
CA GLU A 241 0.53 1.84 -10.12
C GLU A 241 1.93 2.21 -9.60
N LYS A 242 2.12 3.48 -9.25
CA LYS A 242 3.38 3.93 -8.65
C LYS A 242 3.69 3.20 -7.35
N ALA A 243 2.70 3.07 -6.45
CA ALA A 243 2.88 2.37 -5.19
C ALA A 243 3.25 0.90 -5.41
N LEU A 244 2.59 0.25 -6.39
CA LEU A 244 2.87 -1.13 -6.75
C LEU A 244 4.29 -1.28 -7.34
N ARG A 245 4.68 -0.45 -8.29
CA ARG A 245 6.03 -0.47 -8.89
C ARG A 245 7.13 -0.26 -7.85
N VAL A 246 6.93 0.66 -6.89
CA VAL A 246 7.88 0.88 -5.81
C VAL A 246 7.98 -0.34 -4.90
N LEU A 247 6.86 -0.95 -4.53
CA LEU A 247 6.83 -2.13 -3.68
C LEU A 247 7.45 -3.36 -4.35
N THR A 248 7.20 -3.53 -5.65
CA THR A 248 7.62 -4.73 -6.42
C THR A 248 8.94 -4.52 -7.16
N PHE A 249 9.64 -3.42 -6.92
CA PHE A 249 10.85 -3.06 -7.66
C PHE A 249 11.95 -4.14 -7.61
N TYR A 250 12.08 -4.84 -6.52
CA TYR A 250 13.07 -5.93 -6.34
C TYR A 250 12.53 -7.31 -6.71
N HIS A 251 11.26 -7.44 -7.11
CA HIS A 251 10.65 -8.71 -7.46
C HIS A 251 11.08 -9.14 -8.88
N GLN A 252 11.36 -10.43 -9.06
CA GLN A 252 11.87 -10.94 -10.35
C GLN A 252 10.79 -10.95 -11.44
N ASP A 253 9.57 -11.36 -11.06
CA ASP A 253 8.44 -11.44 -11.97
C ASP A 253 7.61 -10.14 -11.92
N PRO A 254 7.13 -9.65 -13.06
CA PRO A 254 6.29 -8.46 -13.08
C PRO A 254 4.94 -8.74 -12.43
N ILE A 255 4.63 -7.96 -11.39
CA ILE A 255 3.31 -7.99 -10.73
C ILE A 255 2.49 -6.85 -11.31
N SER A 256 1.40 -7.17 -12.02
CA SER A 256 0.54 -6.16 -12.62
C SER A 256 -0.57 -5.72 -11.66
N LEU A 257 -0.97 -4.46 -11.79
CA LEU A 257 -2.11 -3.91 -11.03
C LEU A 257 -3.40 -4.67 -11.34
N GLU A 258 -3.60 -5.05 -12.62
CA GLU A 258 -4.72 -5.87 -13.07
C GLU A 258 -4.80 -7.21 -12.35
N MET A 259 -3.68 -7.95 -12.30
CA MET A 259 -3.63 -9.26 -11.65
C MET A 259 -4.04 -9.15 -10.17
N ILE A 260 -3.43 -8.21 -9.45
CA ILE A 260 -3.73 -7.99 -8.04
C ILE A 260 -5.19 -7.60 -7.83
N PHE A 261 -5.68 -6.68 -8.65
CA PHE A 261 -7.04 -6.17 -8.52
C PHE A 261 -8.09 -7.24 -8.86
N THR A 262 -7.88 -8.01 -9.94
CA THR A 262 -8.78 -9.11 -10.35
C THR A 262 -8.85 -10.21 -9.31
N ALA A 263 -7.71 -10.62 -8.75
CA ALA A 263 -7.66 -11.61 -7.68
C ALA A 263 -8.40 -11.13 -6.43
N ALA A 264 -8.19 -9.88 -6.05
CA ALA A 264 -8.86 -9.27 -4.90
C ALA A 264 -10.37 -9.18 -5.10
N GLU A 265 -10.86 -8.68 -6.25
CA GLU A 265 -12.31 -8.53 -6.53
C GLU A 265 -13.02 -9.88 -6.61
N THR A 266 -12.38 -10.91 -7.13
CA THR A 266 -12.91 -12.27 -7.10
C THR A 266 -13.14 -12.74 -5.65
N SER A 267 -12.17 -12.49 -4.78
CA SER A 267 -12.27 -12.84 -3.35
C SER A 267 -13.29 -11.96 -2.61
N VAL A 268 -13.37 -10.66 -2.94
CA VAL A 268 -14.38 -9.72 -2.40
C VAL A 268 -15.78 -10.19 -2.74
N SER A 269 -16.02 -10.58 -3.99
CA SER A 269 -17.33 -11.07 -4.43
C SER A 269 -17.72 -12.34 -3.67
N LEU A 270 -16.81 -13.30 -3.56
CA LEU A 270 -17.07 -14.58 -2.90
C LEU A 270 -17.34 -14.40 -1.39
N ILE A 271 -16.41 -13.77 -0.69
CA ILE A 271 -16.49 -13.58 0.76
C ILE A 271 -17.57 -12.56 1.13
N GLY A 272 -17.75 -11.52 0.32
CA GLY A 272 -18.81 -10.54 0.52
C GLY A 272 -20.20 -11.17 0.46
N GLN A 273 -20.46 -12.04 -0.51
CA GLN A 273 -21.71 -12.82 -0.59
C GLN A 273 -21.88 -13.73 0.62
N ASP A 274 -20.84 -14.43 1.03
CA ASP A 274 -20.86 -15.28 2.23
C ASP A 274 -21.19 -14.48 3.52
N LEU A 275 -20.75 -13.23 3.58
CA LEU A 275 -21.03 -12.30 4.68
C LEU A 275 -22.42 -11.64 4.58
N GLY A 276 -23.17 -11.88 3.50
CA GLY A 276 -24.45 -11.25 3.24
C GLY A 276 -24.34 -9.76 2.87
N LEU A 277 -23.19 -9.34 2.36
CA LEU A 277 -23.00 -8.00 1.81
C LEU A 277 -23.57 -7.92 0.39
N ASP A 278 -24.08 -6.76 0.02
CA ASP A 278 -24.52 -6.50 -1.35
C ASP A 278 -23.30 -6.26 -2.24
N THR A 279 -22.93 -7.29 -2.97
CA THR A 279 -21.78 -7.30 -3.87
C THR A 279 -22.07 -6.71 -5.25
N SER A 280 -23.26 -6.17 -5.50
CA SER A 280 -23.57 -5.43 -6.74
C SER A 280 -22.69 -4.17 -6.91
N PHE A 281 -22.08 -3.69 -5.83
CA PHE A 281 -21.06 -2.64 -5.81
C PHE A 281 -19.64 -3.17 -5.92
N ALA A 282 -19.42 -4.50 -6.00
CA ALA A 282 -18.15 -5.04 -6.42
C ALA A 282 -17.92 -4.63 -7.89
N LEU A 283 -16.66 -4.28 -8.20
CA LEU A 283 -16.37 -3.71 -9.51
C LEU A 283 -16.61 -4.74 -10.62
N ASP A 284 -17.30 -4.31 -11.66
CA ASP A 284 -17.52 -5.08 -12.87
C ASP A 284 -16.21 -5.24 -13.66
N PHE A 285 -16.08 -6.34 -14.40
CA PHE A 285 -14.94 -6.58 -15.33
C PHE A 285 -14.73 -5.44 -16.34
N GLY A 286 -15.79 -4.67 -16.68
CA GLY A 286 -15.67 -3.47 -17.50
C GLY A 286 -14.75 -2.40 -16.92
N ILE A 287 -14.75 -2.22 -15.62
CA ILE A 287 -13.87 -1.27 -14.92
C ILE A 287 -12.41 -1.73 -14.94
N ILE A 288 -12.16 -3.03 -14.85
CA ILE A 288 -10.82 -3.60 -14.98
C ILE A 288 -10.28 -3.37 -16.40
N SER A 289 -11.12 -3.56 -17.42
CA SER A 289 -10.76 -3.26 -18.82
C SER A 289 -10.43 -1.78 -19.03
N ASP A 290 -11.18 -0.88 -18.39
CA ASP A 290 -10.94 0.56 -18.46
C ASP A 290 -9.67 0.97 -17.72
N ILE A 291 -9.35 0.33 -16.58
CA ILE A 291 -8.08 0.51 -15.87
C ILE A 291 -6.93 0.08 -16.79
N ASN A 292 -7.04 -1.06 -17.46
CA ASN A 292 -6.03 -1.54 -18.39
C ASN A 292 -5.85 -0.59 -19.57
N SER A 293 -6.93 -0.16 -20.20
CA SER A 293 -6.87 0.82 -21.28
C SER A 293 -6.21 2.13 -20.84
N LEU A 294 -6.38 2.52 -19.58
CA LEU A 294 -5.74 3.68 -19.00
C LEU A 294 -4.25 3.43 -18.72
N LEU A 295 -3.90 2.25 -18.23
CA LEU A 295 -2.51 1.85 -17.97
C LEU A 295 -1.74 1.68 -19.30
N ASP A 296 -2.32 1.04 -20.30
CA ASP A 296 -1.75 0.90 -21.65
C ASP A 296 -1.50 2.28 -22.29
N PHE A 297 -2.44 3.21 -22.15
CA PHE A 297 -2.24 4.59 -22.60
C PHE A 297 -1.10 5.29 -21.86
N LEU A 298 -0.93 5.02 -20.55
CA LEU A 298 0.14 5.58 -19.73
C LEU A 298 1.50 4.96 -20.08
N ASP A 299 1.55 3.64 -20.27
CA ASP A 299 2.77 2.93 -20.63
C ASP A 299 3.20 3.26 -22.06
N THR A 300 2.29 3.24 -23.04
CA THR A 300 2.60 3.60 -24.44
C THR A 300 3.11 5.02 -24.56
N SER A 301 2.50 5.99 -23.88
CA SER A 301 2.95 7.38 -23.91
C SER A 301 4.29 7.61 -23.19
N GLN A 302 4.68 6.76 -22.24
CA GLN A 302 5.98 6.82 -21.58
C GLN A 302 7.04 5.98 -22.29
N GLU A 303 6.71 4.80 -22.79
CA GLU A 303 7.64 3.93 -23.51
C GLU A 303 8.04 4.54 -24.85
N GLU A 304 7.13 5.10 -25.65
CA GLU A 304 7.47 5.76 -26.92
C GLU A 304 8.41 6.97 -26.75
N LEU A 305 8.25 7.75 -25.69
CA LEU A 305 9.15 8.87 -25.38
C LEU A 305 10.52 8.40 -24.86
N PHE A 306 10.55 7.26 -24.15
CA PHE A 306 11.78 6.68 -23.61
C PHE A 306 12.44 5.68 -24.56
N GLU A 307 11.70 4.92 -25.38
CA GLU A 307 12.28 3.97 -26.32
C GLU A 307 13.12 4.65 -27.42
N SER A 308 12.78 5.85 -27.85
CA SER A 308 13.66 6.63 -28.72
C SER A 308 14.97 7.05 -28.06
N SER A 309 15.01 7.07 -26.72
CA SER A 309 16.19 7.37 -25.88
C SER A 309 16.71 6.16 -25.10
N SER A 310 15.96 5.05 -25.06
CA SER A 310 16.06 3.95 -24.12
C SER A 310 17.22 3.00 -24.35
N LYS A 311 17.97 3.13 -25.43
CA LYS A 311 19.22 2.38 -25.60
C LYS A 311 20.29 2.68 -24.53
N GLN A 312 20.01 3.60 -23.60
CA GLN A 312 20.96 4.06 -22.57
C GLN A 312 20.52 3.79 -21.12
N PHE A 313 19.23 3.51 -20.85
CA PHE A 313 18.77 3.10 -19.52
C PHE A 313 18.77 1.59 -19.41
N GLU A 314 19.31 1.11 -18.30
CA GLU A 314 19.32 -0.33 -18.04
C GLU A 314 17.96 -0.79 -17.53
N LYS A 315 17.57 -1.99 -17.93
CA LYS A 315 16.39 -2.62 -17.35
C LYS A 315 16.65 -2.86 -15.86
N ARG A 316 15.60 -2.73 -15.07
CA ARG A 316 15.66 -2.97 -13.61
C ARG A 316 16.37 -4.27 -13.24
N GLN A 317 16.07 -5.33 -13.95
CA GLN A 317 16.60 -6.67 -13.69
C GLN A 317 18.12 -6.73 -13.94
N ASP A 318 18.58 -6.09 -15.02
CA ASP A 318 20.01 -6.02 -15.34
C ASP A 318 20.77 -5.24 -14.26
N LEU A 319 20.19 -4.17 -13.72
CA LEU A 319 20.79 -3.40 -12.64
C LEU A 319 20.89 -4.22 -11.34
N ILE A 320 19.83 -4.98 -10.99
CA ILE A 320 19.82 -5.86 -9.81
C ILE A 320 20.89 -6.95 -9.96
N CYS A 321 20.98 -7.61 -11.11
CA CYS A 321 22.02 -8.59 -11.39
C CYS A 321 23.43 -8.00 -11.22
N LYS A 322 23.65 -6.75 -11.65
CA LYS A 322 24.94 -6.06 -11.45
C LYS A 322 25.23 -5.77 -9.99
N ILE A 323 24.24 -5.39 -9.20
CA ILE A 323 24.40 -5.21 -7.75
C ILE A 323 24.82 -6.52 -7.09
N GLU A 324 24.19 -7.63 -7.48
CA GLU A 324 24.57 -8.96 -6.97
C GLU A 324 25.99 -9.37 -7.40
N GLN A 325 26.38 -9.11 -8.65
CA GLN A 325 27.74 -9.34 -9.13
C GLN A 325 28.78 -8.53 -8.35
N LEU A 326 28.49 -7.26 -8.02
CA LEU A 326 29.38 -6.43 -7.21
C LEU A 326 29.48 -6.94 -5.77
N ARG A 327 28.38 -7.43 -5.19
CA ARG A 327 28.38 -8.11 -3.89
C ARG A 327 29.26 -9.35 -3.93
N ASP A 328 29.05 -10.25 -4.89
CA ASP A 328 29.76 -11.52 -5.00
C ASP A 328 31.26 -11.32 -5.25
N SER A 329 31.62 -10.27 -5.98
CA SER A 329 33.00 -9.86 -6.21
C SER A 329 33.61 -9.00 -5.08
N LYS A 330 32.84 -8.73 -4.02
CA LYS A 330 33.19 -7.84 -2.90
C LYS A 330 33.68 -6.46 -3.34
N THR A 331 33.13 -5.97 -4.46
CA THR A 331 33.47 -4.67 -5.01
C THR A 331 32.64 -3.59 -4.34
N PRO A 332 33.23 -2.56 -3.72
CA PRO A 332 32.47 -1.48 -3.08
C PRO A 332 31.63 -0.71 -4.08
N TYR A 333 30.44 -0.28 -3.65
CA TYR A 333 29.56 0.53 -4.50
C TYR A 333 28.67 1.47 -3.68
N SER A 334 28.09 2.44 -4.36
CA SER A 334 27.06 3.31 -3.81
C SER A 334 25.79 3.25 -4.67
N LEU A 335 24.64 3.37 -4.02
CA LEU A 335 23.33 3.46 -4.66
C LEU A 335 22.73 4.84 -4.39
N LEU A 336 22.07 5.42 -5.40
CA LEU A 336 21.28 6.65 -5.27
C LEU A 336 19.88 6.43 -5.81
N LEU A 337 18.88 6.80 -5.03
CA LEU A 337 17.48 6.87 -5.47
C LEU A 337 17.08 8.34 -5.60
N LEU A 338 16.75 8.77 -6.80
CA LEU A 338 16.40 10.13 -7.14
C LEU A 338 14.92 10.21 -7.49
N ASN A 339 14.24 11.22 -6.95
CA ASN A 339 12.86 11.56 -7.33
C ASN A 339 12.79 13.06 -7.69
N ILE A 340 12.08 13.37 -8.77
CA ILE A 340 11.86 14.76 -9.19
C ILE A 340 10.79 15.39 -8.30
N ASP A 341 11.15 16.47 -7.62
CA ASP A 341 10.24 17.15 -6.69
C ASP A 341 9.07 17.78 -7.42
N HIS A 342 7.87 17.58 -6.89
CA HIS A 342 6.64 18.19 -7.39
C HIS A 342 6.30 17.90 -8.88
N PHE A 343 6.84 16.82 -9.46
CA PHE A 343 6.63 16.48 -10.86
C PHE A 343 5.14 16.35 -11.23
N ARG A 344 4.34 15.79 -10.32
CA ARG A 344 2.88 15.73 -10.48
C ARG A 344 2.24 17.12 -10.62
N GLN A 345 2.73 18.15 -9.92
CA GLN A 345 2.19 19.50 -10.03
C GLN A 345 2.52 20.11 -11.40
N ILE A 346 3.67 19.74 -11.98
CA ILE A 346 4.04 20.14 -13.35
C ILE A 346 3.05 19.49 -14.32
N ASN A 347 2.78 18.19 -14.20
CA ASN A 347 1.82 17.49 -15.06
C ASN A 347 0.40 18.08 -14.93
N LEU A 348 -0.04 18.41 -13.72
CA LEU A 348 -1.37 19.01 -13.49
C LEU A 348 -1.46 20.46 -14.00
N GLY A 349 -0.40 21.24 -13.89
CA GLY A 349 -0.40 22.65 -14.26
C GLY A 349 -0.16 22.90 -15.74
N TYR A 350 0.67 22.08 -16.38
CA TYR A 350 1.14 22.30 -17.75
C TYR A 350 0.81 21.16 -18.72
N GLY A 351 0.15 20.12 -18.24
CA GLY A 351 -0.20 18.92 -19.01
C GLY A 351 0.91 17.87 -19.07
N PHE A 352 0.52 16.61 -19.27
CA PHE A 352 1.43 15.47 -19.35
C PHE A 352 2.53 15.62 -20.42
N PRO A 353 2.22 16.11 -21.66
CA PRO A 353 3.26 16.27 -22.68
C PRO A 353 4.40 17.20 -22.23
N THR A 354 4.10 18.20 -21.40
CA THR A 354 5.12 19.10 -20.86
C THR A 354 5.99 18.41 -19.82
N GLY A 355 5.39 17.62 -18.94
CA GLY A 355 6.12 16.81 -17.97
C GLY A 355 7.02 15.78 -18.66
N ASP A 356 6.51 15.10 -19.67
CA ASP A 356 7.25 14.10 -20.45
C ASP A 356 8.46 14.71 -21.14
N ASN A 357 8.29 15.88 -21.78
CA ASN A 357 9.40 16.63 -22.38
C ASN A 357 10.45 17.05 -21.35
N LEU A 358 10.03 17.52 -20.18
CA LEU A 358 10.94 17.86 -19.08
C LEU A 358 11.70 16.64 -18.61
N LEU A 359 11.00 15.52 -18.40
CA LEU A 359 11.57 14.25 -17.96
C LEU A 359 12.59 13.72 -18.98
N HIS A 360 12.27 13.80 -20.27
CA HIS A 360 13.19 13.43 -21.34
C HIS A 360 14.47 14.29 -21.33
N MET A 361 14.34 15.60 -21.20
CA MET A 361 15.51 16.51 -21.12
C MET A 361 16.39 16.22 -19.90
N LEU A 362 15.77 15.96 -18.74
CA LEU A 362 16.47 15.58 -17.51
C LEU A 362 17.22 14.28 -17.67
N SER A 363 16.56 13.26 -18.22
CA SER A 363 17.11 11.93 -18.48
C SER A 363 18.37 12.00 -19.34
N GLN A 364 18.32 12.72 -20.46
CA GLN A 364 19.47 12.91 -21.35
C GLN A 364 20.65 13.60 -20.65
N LYS A 365 20.37 14.59 -19.81
CA LYS A 365 21.42 15.29 -19.06
C LYS A 365 22.01 14.44 -17.95
N MET A 366 21.18 13.66 -17.26
CA MET A 366 21.64 12.73 -16.24
C MET A 366 22.58 11.66 -16.86
N LEU A 367 22.17 11.03 -17.96
CA LEU A 367 22.98 10.06 -18.68
C LEU A 367 24.35 10.64 -19.09
N ARG A 368 24.39 11.84 -19.65
CA ARG A 368 25.65 12.49 -20.04
C ARG A 368 26.54 12.89 -18.87
N SER A 369 25.99 12.95 -17.65
CA SER A 369 26.75 13.31 -16.45
C SER A 369 27.38 12.10 -15.76
N MET A 370 27.02 10.88 -16.17
CA MET A 370 27.51 9.63 -15.58
C MET A 370 28.78 9.13 -16.25
N ARG A 371 29.57 8.35 -15.52
CA ARG A 371 30.73 7.63 -16.06
C ARG A 371 30.27 6.42 -16.86
N SER A 372 31.13 5.88 -17.70
CA SER A 372 30.86 4.63 -18.45
C SER A 372 30.68 3.41 -17.55
N THR A 373 31.17 3.45 -16.31
CA THR A 373 31.05 2.40 -15.29
C THR A 373 29.82 2.57 -14.40
N ASP A 374 29.18 3.74 -14.45
CA ASP A 374 27.99 4.02 -13.66
C ASP A 374 26.76 3.51 -14.43
N HIS A 375 25.78 3.04 -13.68
CA HIS A 375 24.56 2.48 -14.25
C HIS A 375 23.34 3.28 -13.77
N ILE A 376 22.38 3.46 -14.66
CA ILE A 376 21.15 4.18 -14.37
C ILE A 376 19.96 3.36 -14.85
N SER A 377 18.95 3.19 -14.00
CA SER A 377 17.66 2.59 -14.33
C SER A 377 16.54 3.56 -14.06
N TYR A 378 15.61 3.67 -15.00
CA TYR A 378 14.36 4.38 -14.82
C TYR A 378 13.36 3.45 -14.11
N ILE A 379 12.86 3.87 -12.95
CA ILE A 379 11.94 3.06 -12.15
C ILE A 379 10.47 3.33 -12.54
N GLY A 380 10.22 4.50 -13.09
CA GLY A 380 8.90 4.94 -13.53
C GLY A 380 8.52 6.31 -12.99
N GLN A 381 7.68 7.02 -13.72
CA GLN A 381 7.15 8.36 -13.45
C GLN A 381 8.20 9.45 -13.24
N ASP A 382 8.77 9.58 -12.06
CA ASP A 382 9.72 10.63 -11.66
C ASP A 382 10.88 10.06 -10.83
N ASP A 383 11.05 8.71 -10.82
CA ASP A 383 12.05 8.01 -10.01
C ASP A 383 13.17 7.37 -10.87
N PHE A 384 14.42 7.54 -10.43
CA PHE A 384 15.61 6.97 -11.06
C PHE A 384 16.51 6.32 -10.02
N LEU A 385 17.05 5.15 -10.35
CA LEU A 385 18.04 4.45 -9.54
C LEU A 385 19.40 4.47 -10.23
N PHE A 386 20.42 4.81 -9.46
CA PHE A 386 21.81 4.85 -9.91
C PHE A 386 22.64 3.84 -9.12
N LEU A 387 23.43 3.07 -9.84
CA LEU A 387 24.47 2.21 -9.27
C LEU A 387 25.84 2.77 -9.64
N LEU A 388 26.67 3.00 -8.64
CA LEU A 388 27.99 3.61 -8.76
C LEU A 388 29.05 2.62 -8.27
N PRO A 389 29.60 1.74 -9.13
CA PRO A 389 30.65 0.82 -8.76
C PRO A 389 31.91 1.55 -8.31
N ASN A 390 32.69 0.95 -7.42
CA ASN A 390 33.94 1.48 -6.87
C ASN A 390 33.81 2.93 -6.35
N THR A 391 32.67 3.23 -5.72
CA THR A 391 32.37 4.59 -5.26
C THR A 391 32.04 4.58 -3.77
N SER A 392 32.87 5.27 -2.99
CA SER A 392 32.68 5.47 -1.55
C SER A 392 31.54 6.45 -1.25
N ILE A 393 31.13 6.54 0.01
CA ILE A 393 30.11 7.49 0.48
C ILE A 393 30.43 8.95 0.08
N THR A 394 31.69 9.35 0.16
CA THR A 394 32.13 10.70 -0.25
C THR A 394 31.96 10.90 -1.75
N GLY A 395 32.36 9.91 -2.55
CA GLY A 395 32.17 9.93 -4.00
C GLY A 395 30.70 9.96 -4.39
N GLY A 396 29.90 9.11 -3.76
CA GLY A 396 28.45 9.07 -3.98
C GLY A 396 27.75 10.38 -3.62
N ARG A 397 28.15 11.04 -2.51
CA ARG A 397 27.64 12.37 -2.15
C ARG A 397 27.96 13.42 -3.22
N ILE A 398 29.15 13.42 -3.78
CA ILE A 398 29.55 14.33 -4.87
C ILE A 398 28.66 14.09 -6.10
N VAL A 399 28.45 12.82 -6.48
CA VAL A 399 27.56 12.49 -7.62
C VAL A 399 26.12 12.93 -7.33
N GLY A 400 25.60 12.67 -6.13
CA GLY A 400 24.26 13.08 -5.71
C GLY A 400 24.07 14.62 -5.81
N GLU A 401 25.02 15.40 -5.27
CA GLU A 401 24.96 16.86 -5.34
C GLU A 401 25.10 17.39 -6.77
N ARG A 402 25.92 16.73 -7.60
CA ARG A 402 26.03 17.04 -9.02
C ARG A 402 24.71 16.82 -9.74
N LEU A 403 24.03 15.68 -9.54
CA LEU A 403 22.72 15.37 -10.10
C LEU A 403 21.66 16.38 -9.65
N ARG A 404 21.59 16.66 -8.34
CA ARG A 404 20.67 17.64 -7.78
C ARG A 404 20.84 19.02 -8.42
N SER A 405 22.10 19.49 -8.55
CA SER A 405 22.41 20.79 -9.13
C SER A 405 22.10 20.83 -10.63
N LEU A 406 22.39 19.72 -11.34
CA LEU A 406 22.05 19.55 -12.74
C LEU A 406 20.55 19.69 -12.98
N ILE A 407 19.72 18.95 -12.21
CA ILE A 407 18.27 19.00 -12.36
C ILE A 407 17.73 20.39 -12.08
N LYS A 408 18.20 21.05 -11.02
CA LYS A 408 17.82 22.44 -10.70
C LYS A 408 18.16 23.44 -11.82
N SER A 409 19.16 23.16 -12.64
CA SER A 409 19.59 24.04 -13.74
C SER A 409 18.77 23.87 -15.03
N VAL A 410 17.96 22.81 -15.11
CA VAL A 410 17.16 22.49 -16.31
C VAL A 410 15.81 23.15 -16.24
N TYR A 411 15.38 23.75 -17.31
CA TYR A 411 14.04 24.31 -17.47
C TYR A 411 13.55 24.19 -18.91
N LEU A 412 12.25 24.03 -19.07
CA LEU A 412 11.53 24.17 -20.34
C LEU A 412 11.04 25.62 -20.47
N THR A 413 11.08 26.15 -21.67
CA THR A 413 10.51 27.48 -21.96
C THR A 413 9.20 27.30 -22.71
N MET A 414 8.11 27.81 -22.14
CA MET A 414 6.78 27.84 -22.74
C MET A 414 6.32 29.32 -22.83
N GLY A 415 6.44 29.91 -23.97
CA GLY A 415 6.22 31.37 -24.15
C GLY A 415 7.18 32.16 -23.26
N MET A 416 6.65 32.98 -22.34
CA MET A 416 7.46 33.76 -21.40
C MET A 416 7.73 33.02 -20.05
N GLN A 417 7.22 31.80 -19.85
CA GLN A 417 7.37 31.07 -18.60
C GLN A 417 8.51 30.07 -18.71
N ARG A 418 9.24 29.90 -17.58
CA ARG A 418 10.25 28.85 -17.38
C ARG A 418 9.71 27.83 -16.40
N ILE A 419 9.59 26.61 -16.87
CA ILE A 419 9.14 25.47 -16.06
C ILE A 419 10.38 24.68 -15.67
N GLY A 420 10.74 24.70 -14.40
CA GLY A 420 11.86 23.94 -13.84
C GLY A 420 11.41 23.11 -12.66
N CYS A 421 12.30 22.24 -12.22
CA CYS A 421 12.06 21.36 -11.07
C CYS A 421 13.32 21.25 -10.21
N THR A 422 13.17 20.60 -9.08
CA THR A 422 14.29 20.15 -8.23
C THR A 422 14.20 18.64 -8.05
N ALA A 423 15.20 18.03 -7.43
CA ALA A 423 15.17 16.63 -7.08
C ALA A 423 15.59 16.40 -5.62
N SER A 424 14.95 15.43 -5.01
CA SER A 424 15.35 14.85 -3.75
C SER A 424 16.05 13.52 -4.00
N ILE A 425 17.15 13.26 -3.30
CA ILE A 425 17.99 12.08 -3.53
C ILE A 425 18.28 11.41 -2.20
N GLY A 426 18.07 10.08 -2.15
CA GLY A 426 18.49 9.21 -1.06
C GLY A 426 19.71 8.39 -1.50
N GLY A 427 20.72 8.25 -0.65
CA GLY A 427 21.93 7.48 -0.96
C GLY A 427 22.31 6.49 0.14
N VAL A 428 22.86 5.35 -0.27
CA VAL A 428 23.44 4.31 0.58
C VAL A 428 24.76 3.91 -0.03
N SER A 429 25.79 3.67 0.80
CA SER A 429 27.11 3.22 0.36
C SER A 429 27.45 1.90 1.04
N ILE A 430 27.97 0.96 0.27
CA ILE A 430 28.37 -0.37 0.71
C ILE A 430 29.88 -0.51 0.47
N PRO A 431 30.70 -0.19 1.50
CA PRO A 431 32.15 -0.23 1.37
C PRO A 431 32.71 -1.65 1.33
N GLU A 432 32.08 -2.57 2.03
CA GLU A 432 32.48 -3.99 2.12
C GLU A 432 31.22 -4.85 1.91
N PRO A 433 30.85 -5.17 0.65
CA PRO A 433 29.68 -5.98 0.38
C PRO A 433 29.86 -7.41 0.92
N GLU A 434 28.93 -7.86 1.77
CA GLU A 434 28.92 -9.23 2.32
C GLU A 434 27.58 -9.91 1.97
N ASP A 435 26.59 -9.75 2.84
CA ASP A 435 25.29 -10.41 2.73
C ASP A 435 24.15 -9.46 2.34
N GLU A 436 24.48 -8.20 1.99
CA GLU A 436 23.47 -7.20 1.63
C GLU A 436 22.85 -7.52 0.28
N THR A 437 21.63 -8.02 0.32
CA THR A 437 20.80 -8.15 -0.88
C THR A 437 20.18 -6.80 -1.24
N PHE A 438 19.85 -6.59 -2.51
CA PHE A 438 19.17 -5.37 -2.93
C PHE A 438 17.84 -5.17 -2.17
N ALA A 439 17.18 -6.26 -1.79
CA ALA A 439 15.96 -6.23 -0.97
C ALA A 439 16.18 -5.57 0.41
N LEU A 440 17.34 -5.70 1.01
CA LEU A 440 17.72 -5.05 2.26
C LEU A 440 18.12 -3.58 2.08
N LEU A 441 18.70 -3.24 0.93
CA LEU A 441 19.17 -1.88 0.60
C LEU A 441 18.04 -0.97 0.12
N TRP A 442 17.03 -1.53 -0.53
CA TRP A 442 15.91 -0.77 -1.08
C TRP A 442 15.13 0.05 -0.04
N PRO A 443 14.72 -0.53 1.11
CA PRO A 443 14.09 0.24 2.19
C PRO A 443 14.98 1.38 2.71
N GLN A 444 16.29 1.16 2.79
CA GLN A 444 17.24 2.17 3.25
C GLN A 444 17.31 3.36 2.29
N LEU A 445 17.36 3.10 0.97
CA LEU A 445 17.31 4.14 -0.07
C LEU A 445 16.03 4.97 0.00
N LEU A 446 14.90 4.29 0.13
CA LEU A 446 13.59 4.95 0.28
C LEU A 446 13.55 5.89 1.49
N ALA A 447 14.19 5.48 2.59
CA ALA A 447 14.26 6.33 3.78
C ALA A 447 15.07 7.58 3.58
N GLN A 448 16.23 7.41 3.00
CA GLN A 448 17.07 8.56 2.74
C GLN A 448 16.38 9.52 1.78
N LEU A 449 15.70 9.00 0.75
CA LEU A 449 14.87 9.82 -0.14
C LEU A 449 13.76 10.55 0.64
N LYS A 450 13.06 9.85 1.53
CA LYS A 450 12.05 10.45 2.41
C LYS A 450 12.65 11.53 3.30
N GLN A 451 13.79 11.25 3.92
CA GLN A 451 14.48 12.22 4.76
C GLN A 451 14.83 13.49 3.97
N ALA A 452 15.29 13.34 2.71
CA ALA A 452 15.54 14.46 1.82
C ALA A 452 14.26 15.27 1.56
N LYS A 453 13.14 14.59 1.28
CA LYS A 453 11.83 15.23 1.06
C LYS A 453 11.32 15.95 2.31
N ASN A 454 11.40 15.33 3.49
CA ASN A 454 10.91 15.88 4.75
C ASN A 454 11.73 17.09 5.24
N LYS A 455 13.03 17.12 4.96
CA LYS A 455 13.90 18.25 5.29
C LYS A 455 13.77 19.44 4.35
N GLY A 456 12.78 19.47 3.46
CA GLY A 456 12.44 20.59 2.57
C GLY A 456 12.83 20.37 1.11
N ARG A 457 13.02 19.13 0.67
CA ARG A 457 13.34 18.75 -0.72
C ARG A 457 14.63 19.37 -1.27
N ASN A 458 14.87 19.23 -2.57
CA ASN A 458 16.04 19.77 -3.27
C ASN A 458 17.35 19.53 -2.52
N ARG A 459 17.59 18.28 -2.09
CA ARG A 459 18.77 17.89 -1.32
C ARG A 459 19.08 16.41 -1.45
N VAL A 460 20.29 16.07 -1.02
CA VAL A 460 20.75 14.70 -0.90
C VAL A 460 20.74 14.30 0.58
N SER A 461 20.23 13.12 0.90
CA SER A 461 20.31 12.49 2.22
C SER A 461 21.04 11.16 2.11
N TRP A 462 21.89 10.86 3.08
CA TRP A 462 22.67 9.63 3.13
C TRP A 462 22.41 8.90 4.44
N LEU A 463 22.42 7.57 4.34
CA LEU A 463 22.53 6.74 5.52
C LEU A 463 23.85 7.10 6.21
N LYS A 464 23.80 7.44 7.50
CA LYS A 464 25.00 7.65 8.30
C LYS A 464 25.60 6.28 8.58
N ASP A 465 26.92 6.22 8.52
CA ASP A 465 27.70 5.07 8.99
C ASP A 465 27.41 4.79 10.47
#